data_e6ddfe6f15be98f20796ad55f688e7f6
#
_entry.id   e6ddfe6f15be98f20796ad55f688e7f6
#
_cell.length_a   1.000
_cell.length_b   1.000
_cell.length_c   1.000
_cell.angle_alpha   90.00
_cell.angle_beta   90.00
_cell.angle_gamma   90.00
#
_symmetry.space_group_name_H-M   'P 1'
#
loop_
_entity.id
_entity.type
_entity.pdbx_description
1 polymer ?
#
loop_
_entity_poly.entity_id
_entity_poly.type
_entity_poly.pdbx_seq_one_letter_code
_entity_poly.pdbx_strand_id
1 'polypeptide(L)'
;MKEVHSGETVSGVVKPAWSEKPLDTTTLPDGVREFTDGKKFYYLNVLNGPLPGPAETARWKEEWAGMLGTPAPDYEFPRKCELYFKFSQPGYDGELYHQNNAPGKVQETMLLLPRQGKPPYPVVIMPFYVPSHIIGFDPQTGEEIPVTGGRPPEVYKRGAMLAEAGFAVLTCQSYYRTYIQNDMPESFDRWACAARALLRDNPGWSGVGKLVADNRLLADFAETDPRLDRDRIAIMGHSLGGKIAFYTGCLEPRIKCSVASDWGLGWHQTNWEDIWYWGDKVKEMERKNMEHSQLLAVYGTPLLVIAGHYDDEGASAFLDRAAAVRGEKGKFQLDHHGQGHRIPPASFANAVRFLKSGLGVEK
;
A
#
# COMPACT_ATOMS: atom_id res chain seq x y z
N MET A 1 -9.92 -18.43 -1.24
CA MET A 1 -8.65 -18.70 -1.97
C MET A 1 -7.69 -19.39 -1.01
N LYS A 2 -7.15 -20.56 -1.34
CA LYS A 2 -5.96 -21.03 -0.64
C LYS A 2 -4.88 -19.99 -0.91
N GLU A 3 -4.34 -19.38 0.10
CA GLU A 3 -3.09 -18.67 -0.01
C GLU A 3 -2.07 -19.69 -0.52
N VAL A 4 -1.57 -19.47 -1.71
CA VAL A 4 -0.50 -20.30 -2.25
C VAL A 4 0.78 -19.85 -1.60
N HIS A 5 1.20 -20.62 -0.62
CA HIS A 5 2.28 -20.27 0.28
C HIS A 5 3.51 -21.01 -0.10
N SER A 6 4.16 -21.00 -1.07
CA SER A 6 5.46 -21.60 -1.31
C SER A 6 5.67 -22.19 -2.70
N GLY A 7 6.60 -21.64 -3.43
CA GLY A 7 7.28 -22.29 -4.55
C GLY A 7 6.40 -22.85 -5.68
N GLU A 8 5.09 -22.66 -5.60
CA GLU A 8 4.16 -23.13 -6.61
C GLU A 8 4.20 -22.22 -7.85
N THR A 9 4.19 -22.86 -8.99
CA THR A 9 4.11 -22.17 -10.29
C THR A 9 2.66 -21.87 -10.59
N VAL A 10 2.34 -20.60 -10.74
CA VAL A 10 1.01 -20.13 -11.13
C VAL A 10 1.18 -19.46 -12.50
N SER A 11 0.61 -20.05 -13.55
CA SER A 11 0.75 -19.58 -14.95
C SER A 11 2.20 -19.28 -15.37
N GLY A 12 3.15 -20.13 -14.97
CA GLY A 12 4.57 -19.96 -15.28
C GLY A 12 5.29 -18.88 -14.47
N VAL A 13 4.64 -18.28 -13.47
CA VAL A 13 5.29 -17.43 -12.48
C VAL A 13 5.68 -18.28 -11.30
N VAL A 14 6.98 -18.39 -11.07
CA VAL A 14 7.50 -19.00 -9.83
C VAL A 14 7.29 -17.99 -8.72
N LYS A 15 6.49 -18.35 -7.73
CA LYS A 15 6.37 -17.56 -6.51
C LYS A 15 7.52 -17.84 -5.60
N PRO A 16 8.14 -16.79 -5.04
CA PRO A 16 9.13 -16.99 -4.01
C PRO A 16 8.48 -17.70 -2.82
N ALA A 17 9.23 -18.61 -2.22
CA ALA A 17 8.85 -19.26 -0.99
C ALA A 17 8.98 -18.29 0.19
N TRP A 18 8.08 -17.32 0.30
CA TRP A 18 7.86 -16.62 1.57
C TRP A 18 7.11 -17.56 2.51
N SER A 19 7.80 -18.55 2.95
CA SER A 19 7.22 -19.63 3.70
C SER A 19 7.69 -19.56 5.13
N GLU A 20 6.95 -20.22 5.98
CA GLU A 20 7.29 -20.54 7.36
C GLU A 20 8.62 -21.32 7.51
N LYS A 21 9.29 -21.66 6.40
CA LYS A 21 10.62 -22.29 6.46
C LYS A 21 11.65 -21.26 6.88
N PRO A 22 12.57 -21.59 7.77
CA PRO A 22 13.71 -20.77 8.08
C PRO A 22 14.42 -20.39 6.77
N LEU A 23 14.73 -19.12 6.60
CA LEU A 23 15.54 -18.68 5.46
C LEU A 23 16.92 -19.35 5.59
N ASP A 24 17.43 -19.86 4.49
CA ASP A 24 18.83 -20.32 4.47
C ASP A 24 19.73 -19.08 4.47
N THR A 25 20.24 -18.75 5.65
CA THR A 25 21.10 -17.58 5.83
C THR A 25 22.41 -17.66 5.06
N THR A 26 22.80 -18.86 4.59
CA THR A 26 24.00 -19.04 3.77
C THR A 26 23.83 -18.54 2.34
N THR A 27 22.59 -18.33 1.91
CA THR A 27 22.24 -17.85 0.55
C THR A 27 21.87 -16.37 0.51
N LEU A 28 21.91 -15.68 1.66
CA LEU A 28 21.57 -14.26 1.72
C LEU A 28 22.62 -13.42 0.99
N PRO A 29 22.20 -12.37 0.27
CA PRO A 29 23.13 -11.43 -0.33
C PRO A 29 24.07 -10.79 0.72
N ASP A 30 25.27 -10.43 0.29
CA ASP A 30 26.20 -9.70 1.14
C ASP A 30 25.56 -8.42 1.70
N GLY A 31 25.67 -8.24 3.00
CA GLY A 31 25.11 -7.08 3.68
C GLY A 31 23.70 -7.27 4.24
N VAL A 32 23.03 -8.37 3.93
CA VAL A 32 21.77 -8.75 4.57
C VAL A 32 22.06 -9.52 5.85
N ARG A 33 21.35 -9.23 6.92
CA ARG A 33 21.49 -9.94 8.19
C ARG A 33 20.14 -10.16 8.84
N GLU A 34 20.04 -11.27 9.57
CA GLU A 34 18.90 -11.52 10.45
C GLU A 34 18.90 -10.49 11.57
N PHE A 35 17.74 -9.89 11.82
CA PHE A 35 17.61 -8.84 12.80
C PHE A 35 16.98 -9.32 14.10
N THR A 36 16.02 -10.20 14.02
CA THR A 36 15.32 -10.77 15.18
C THR A 36 15.52 -12.26 15.27
N ASP A 37 15.81 -12.74 16.49
CA ASP A 37 16.13 -14.14 16.77
C ASP A 37 14.95 -15.05 16.37
N GLY A 38 15.21 -15.99 15.47
CA GLY A 38 14.24 -16.96 14.98
C GLY A 38 13.13 -16.43 14.09
N LYS A 39 13.03 -15.12 13.85
CA LYS A 39 12.13 -14.51 12.91
C LYS A 39 12.85 -14.15 11.61
N LYS A 40 12.14 -14.24 10.49
CA LYS A 40 12.67 -13.99 9.15
C LYS A 40 12.68 -12.50 8.81
N PHE A 41 13.26 -11.70 9.66
CA PHE A 41 13.33 -10.26 9.49
C PHE A 41 14.76 -9.84 9.22
N TYR A 42 15.03 -9.43 7.98
CA TYR A 42 16.40 -9.11 7.53
C TYR A 42 16.48 -7.65 7.17
N TYR A 43 17.55 -7.01 7.68
CA TYR A 43 17.91 -5.66 7.32
C TYR A 43 19.24 -5.65 6.60
N LEU A 44 19.37 -4.77 5.63
CA LEU A 44 20.64 -4.52 4.99
C LEU A 44 21.63 -3.82 5.95
N ASN A 45 22.91 -3.93 5.68
CA ASN A 45 23.97 -3.28 6.50
C ASN A 45 23.77 -1.77 6.66
N VAL A 46 23.05 -1.12 5.75
CA VAL A 46 22.73 0.30 5.82
C VAL A 46 22.04 0.70 7.13
N LEU A 47 21.31 -0.20 7.78
CA LEU A 47 20.68 0.07 9.08
C LEU A 47 21.69 0.32 10.21
N ASN A 48 22.87 -0.27 10.11
CA ASN A 48 23.92 -0.18 11.13
C ASN A 48 25.17 0.62 10.67
N GLY A 49 25.13 1.14 9.46
CA GLY A 49 26.20 1.98 8.92
C GLY A 49 26.16 3.42 9.49
N PRO A 50 27.15 4.26 9.15
CA PRO A 50 27.10 5.68 9.48
C PRO A 50 25.86 6.34 8.87
N LEU A 51 25.46 7.50 9.41
CA LEU A 51 24.38 8.28 8.79
C LEU A 51 24.88 8.83 7.46
N PRO A 52 24.04 8.76 6.39
CA PRO A 52 24.41 9.24 5.06
C PRO A 52 24.55 10.76 5.06
N GLY A 53 25.48 11.24 4.25
CA GLY A 53 25.57 12.67 3.94
C GLY A 53 24.56 13.11 2.85
N PRO A 54 24.47 14.43 2.57
CA PRO A 54 23.53 14.96 1.56
C PRO A 54 23.71 14.37 0.16
N ALA A 55 24.92 14.09 -0.27
CA ALA A 55 25.20 13.48 -1.58
C ALA A 55 24.66 12.06 -1.67
N GLU A 56 24.75 11.28 -0.59
CA GLU A 56 24.26 9.92 -0.54
C GLU A 56 22.73 9.88 -0.51
N THR A 57 22.09 10.74 0.25
CA THR A 57 20.62 10.85 0.26
C THR A 57 20.06 11.34 -1.10
N ALA A 58 20.78 12.19 -1.82
CA ALA A 58 20.41 12.59 -3.19
C ALA A 58 20.52 11.39 -4.15
N ARG A 59 21.61 10.60 -4.06
CA ARG A 59 21.74 9.36 -4.84
C ARG A 59 20.59 8.38 -4.56
N TRP A 60 20.21 8.17 -3.31
CA TRP A 60 19.07 7.31 -2.98
C TRP A 60 17.78 7.75 -3.67
N LYS A 61 17.50 9.06 -3.75
CA LYS A 61 16.34 9.59 -4.46
C LYS A 61 16.36 9.21 -5.94
N GLU A 62 17.50 9.37 -6.60
CA GLU A 62 17.65 9.03 -8.02
C GLU A 62 17.52 7.52 -8.26
N GLU A 63 18.15 6.70 -7.43
CA GLU A 63 18.07 5.23 -7.51
C GLU A 63 16.65 4.73 -7.33
N TRP A 64 15.94 5.23 -6.31
CA TRP A 64 14.55 4.86 -6.08
C TRP A 64 13.62 5.31 -7.21
N ALA A 65 13.80 6.50 -7.74
CA ALA A 65 13.02 6.98 -8.89
C ALA A 65 13.24 6.12 -10.13
N GLY A 66 14.49 5.73 -10.39
CA GLY A 66 14.83 4.84 -11.50
C GLY A 66 14.24 3.43 -11.35
N MET A 67 14.25 2.87 -10.15
CA MET A 67 13.67 1.54 -9.89
C MET A 67 12.15 1.53 -9.95
N LEU A 68 11.50 2.55 -9.44
CA LEU A 68 10.03 2.68 -9.44
C LEU A 68 9.47 2.68 -10.85
N GLY A 69 10.10 3.44 -11.78
CA GLY A 69 9.61 3.54 -13.13
C GLY A 69 8.12 3.87 -13.16
N THR A 70 7.71 4.86 -12.39
CA THR A 70 6.32 5.35 -12.42
C THR A 70 6.04 6.03 -13.75
N PRO A 71 4.77 6.10 -14.19
CA PRO A 71 4.40 6.96 -15.31
C PRO A 71 4.97 8.35 -15.11
N ALA A 72 5.63 8.87 -16.15
CA ALA A 72 6.14 10.23 -16.13
C ALA A 72 4.99 11.22 -15.86
N PRO A 73 5.24 12.40 -15.28
CA PRO A 73 4.21 13.40 -15.06
C PRO A 73 3.47 13.84 -16.34
N ASP A 74 4.14 13.75 -17.47
CA ASP A 74 3.63 14.05 -18.82
C ASP A 74 2.97 12.84 -19.53
N TYR A 75 2.81 11.70 -18.80
CA TYR A 75 2.07 10.56 -19.31
C TYR A 75 0.60 10.93 -19.51
N GLU A 76 0.29 11.33 -20.72
CA GLU A 76 -1.00 11.92 -21.04
C GLU A 76 -2.08 10.89 -21.37
N PHE A 77 -3.20 11.04 -20.72
CA PHE A 77 -4.47 10.39 -21.07
C PHE A 77 -5.62 11.25 -20.56
N PRO A 78 -6.84 11.13 -21.14
CA PRO A 78 -8.00 11.88 -20.67
C PRO A 78 -8.27 11.57 -19.19
N ARG A 79 -8.20 12.58 -18.32
CA ARG A 79 -8.47 12.46 -16.86
C ARG A 79 -9.97 12.42 -16.57
N LYS A 80 -10.70 11.53 -17.24
CA LYS A 80 -12.14 11.40 -17.10
C LYS A 80 -12.46 10.62 -15.83
N CYS A 81 -13.43 11.14 -15.06
CA CYS A 81 -13.97 10.48 -13.89
C CYS A 81 -15.49 10.71 -13.86
N GLU A 82 -16.27 9.66 -14.04
CA GLU A 82 -17.72 9.73 -14.20
C GLU A 82 -18.44 8.94 -13.13
N LEU A 83 -19.30 9.61 -12.37
CA LEU A 83 -20.20 8.97 -11.43
C LEU A 83 -21.20 8.09 -12.19
N TYR A 84 -21.33 6.83 -11.77
CA TYR A 84 -22.29 5.92 -12.40
C TYR A 84 -23.26 5.25 -11.42
N PHE A 85 -22.93 5.21 -10.11
CA PHE A 85 -23.79 4.57 -9.11
C PHE A 85 -23.69 5.26 -7.75
N LYS A 86 -24.79 5.29 -7.00
CA LYS A 86 -24.87 5.79 -5.62
C LYS A 86 -25.57 4.80 -4.72
N PHE A 87 -25.12 4.72 -3.49
CA PHE A 87 -25.75 3.90 -2.45
C PHE A 87 -25.65 4.59 -1.09
N SER A 88 -26.42 4.11 -0.13
CA SER A 88 -26.48 4.70 1.20
C SER A 88 -26.42 3.63 2.28
N GLN A 89 -25.72 3.93 3.35
CA GLN A 89 -25.64 3.13 4.57
C GLN A 89 -25.94 4.03 5.79
N PRO A 90 -26.26 3.46 6.98
CA PRO A 90 -26.57 4.28 8.15
C PRO A 90 -25.50 5.31 8.52
N GLY A 91 -24.21 4.99 8.35
CA GLY A 91 -23.08 5.83 8.75
C GLY A 91 -22.44 6.66 7.62
N TYR A 92 -22.73 6.36 6.35
CA TYR A 92 -22.11 7.00 5.20
C TYR A 92 -22.95 6.88 3.93
N ASP A 93 -22.68 7.75 2.97
CA ASP A 93 -23.14 7.65 1.60
C ASP A 93 -21.99 7.24 0.69
N GLY A 94 -22.25 6.39 -0.31
CA GLY A 94 -21.24 5.87 -1.22
C GLY A 94 -21.52 6.25 -2.67
N GLU A 95 -20.44 6.48 -3.41
CA GLU A 95 -20.48 6.82 -4.83
C GLU A 95 -19.44 6.00 -5.60
N LEU A 96 -19.85 5.40 -6.73
CA LEU A 96 -18.96 4.68 -7.63
C LEU A 96 -18.72 5.47 -8.91
N TYR A 97 -17.45 5.49 -9.34
CA TYR A 97 -17.00 6.23 -10.50
C TYR A 97 -16.24 5.32 -11.46
N HIS A 98 -16.39 5.57 -12.75
CA HIS A 98 -15.45 5.12 -13.76
C HIS A 98 -14.37 6.20 -13.95
N GLN A 99 -13.15 5.89 -13.56
CA GLN A 99 -12.00 6.81 -13.64
C GLN A 99 -10.96 6.27 -14.62
N ASN A 100 -10.58 7.06 -15.60
CA ASN A 100 -9.46 6.68 -16.47
C ASN A 100 -8.15 6.63 -15.67
N ASN A 101 -7.38 5.55 -15.83
CA ASN A 101 -6.09 5.38 -15.13
C ASN A 101 -4.90 5.06 -16.05
N ALA A 102 -5.15 4.98 -17.35
CA ALA A 102 -4.16 4.88 -18.43
C ALA A 102 -4.85 5.12 -19.78
N PRO A 103 -4.12 5.28 -20.89
CA PRO A 103 -4.71 5.33 -22.22
C PRO A 103 -5.59 4.09 -22.49
N GLY A 104 -6.88 4.33 -22.73
CA GLY A 104 -7.86 3.26 -22.96
C GLY A 104 -8.13 2.32 -21.78
N LYS A 105 -7.73 2.70 -20.57
CA LYS A 105 -7.97 1.92 -19.34
C LYS A 105 -8.83 2.71 -18.36
N VAL A 106 -9.75 2.00 -17.73
CA VAL A 106 -10.69 2.56 -16.75
C VAL A 106 -10.63 1.71 -15.48
N GLN A 107 -10.47 2.36 -14.35
CA GLN A 107 -10.62 1.74 -13.03
C GLN A 107 -11.96 2.12 -12.40
N GLU A 108 -12.49 1.25 -11.56
CA GLU A 108 -13.56 1.61 -10.65
C GLU A 108 -12.96 2.34 -9.44
N THR A 109 -13.53 3.47 -9.11
CA THR A 109 -13.18 4.28 -7.94
C THR A 109 -14.41 4.44 -7.06
N MET A 110 -14.24 4.34 -5.75
CA MET A 110 -15.31 4.52 -4.78
C MET A 110 -14.97 5.64 -3.81
N LEU A 111 -15.94 6.51 -3.59
CA LEU A 111 -15.94 7.53 -2.54
C LEU A 111 -17.00 7.18 -1.50
N LEU A 112 -16.60 7.15 -0.23
CA LEU A 112 -17.51 7.11 0.92
C LEU A 112 -17.51 8.49 1.59
N LEU A 113 -18.67 9.06 1.81
CA LEU A 113 -18.86 10.33 2.50
C LEU A 113 -19.49 10.09 3.88
N PRO A 114 -18.87 10.52 4.96
CA PRO A 114 -19.43 10.36 6.29
C PRO A 114 -20.74 11.15 6.43
N ARG A 115 -21.71 10.60 7.16
CA ARG A 115 -22.94 11.34 7.50
C ARG A 115 -22.78 12.24 8.71
N GLN A 116 -21.75 12.03 9.49
CA GLN A 116 -21.39 12.91 10.60
C GLN A 116 -20.39 14.00 10.16
N GLY A 117 -20.44 15.13 10.80
CA GLY A 117 -19.58 16.27 10.47
C GLY A 117 -20.14 17.13 9.33
N LYS A 118 -19.27 17.94 8.76
CA LYS A 118 -19.60 18.84 7.64
C LYS A 118 -18.43 18.90 6.67
N PRO A 119 -18.71 18.99 5.35
CA PRO A 119 -17.66 19.19 4.37
C PRO A 119 -16.95 20.57 4.54
N PRO A 120 -15.69 20.70 4.09
CA PRO A 120 -14.92 19.66 3.44
C PRO A 120 -14.39 18.63 4.45
N TYR A 121 -14.55 17.34 4.11
CA TYR A 121 -14.13 16.22 4.98
C TYR A 121 -12.65 15.90 4.81
N PRO A 122 -11.93 15.57 5.89
CA PRO A 122 -10.59 14.99 5.78
C PRO A 122 -10.66 13.65 5.05
N VAL A 123 -9.66 13.38 4.21
CA VAL A 123 -9.67 12.23 3.28
C VAL A 123 -8.71 11.15 3.76
N VAL A 124 -9.15 9.90 3.70
CA VAL A 124 -8.28 8.73 3.81
C VAL A 124 -8.37 7.92 2.52
N ILE A 125 -7.27 7.85 1.78
CA ILE A 125 -7.13 6.89 0.68
C ILE A 125 -6.91 5.52 1.29
N MET A 126 -7.71 4.53 0.88
CA MET A 126 -7.63 3.18 1.41
C MET A 126 -7.46 2.15 0.28
N PRO A 127 -6.23 1.96 -0.24
CA PRO A 127 -5.98 0.99 -1.28
C PRO A 127 -6.24 -0.44 -0.81
N PHE A 128 -6.88 -1.21 -1.68
CA PHE A 128 -7.04 -2.64 -1.52
C PHE A 128 -7.18 -3.34 -2.89
N TYR A 129 -7.69 -4.57 -2.92
CA TYR A 129 -7.85 -5.33 -4.16
C TYR A 129 -8.92 -4.73 -5.08
N VAL A 130 -10.10 -4.50 -4.53
CA VAL A 130 -11.26 -3.90 -5.19
C VAL A 130 -12.04 -3.03 -4.20
N PRO A 131 -12.78 -2.03 -4.67
CA PRO A 131 -13.52 -1.12 -3.79
C PRO A 131 -14.49 -1.80 -2.83
N SER A 132 -15.26 -2.79 -3.27
CA SER A 132 -16.21 -3.51 -2.43
C SER A 132 -15.58 -4.19 -1.20
N HIS A 133 -14.31 -4.56 -1.27
CA HIS A 133 -13.60 -5.18 -0.14
C HIS A 133 -13.35 -4.26 1.05
N ILE A 134 -13.49 -2.96 0.92
CA ILE A 134 -13.35 -2.05 2.08
C ILE A 134 -14.67 -1.75 2.79
N ILE A 135 -15.80 -2.18 2.20
CA ILE A 135 -17.15 -2.01 2.78
C ILE A 135 -17.81 -3.34 3.14
N GLY A 136 -17.32 -4.48 2.62
CA GLY A 136 -17.77 -5.83 2.92
C GLY A 136 -18.97 -6.32 2.13
N PHE A 137 -19.45 -5.58 1.15
CA PHE A 137 -20.53 -5.98 0.26
C PHE A 137 -20.37 -5.35 -1.13
N ASP A 138 -21.03 -5.95 -2.12
CA ASP A 138 -21.16 -5.35 -3.44
C ASP A 138 -22.25 -4.28 -3.39
N PRO A 139 -21.92 -3.00 -3.62
CA PRO A 139 -22.89 -1.91 -3.48
C PRO A 139 -24.00 -1.92 -4.54
N GLN A 140 -23.81 -2.61 -5.67
CA GLN A 140 -24.82 -2.68 -6.74
C GLN A 140 -25.83 -3.81 -6.51
N THR A 141 -25.39 -4.95 -5.96
CA THR A 141 -26.25 -6.10 -5.70
C THR A 141 -26.71 -6.20 -4.24
N GLY A 142 -25.96 -5.59 -3.32
CA GLY A 142 -26.16 -5.72 -1.87
C GLY A 142 -25.62 -7.03 -1.29
N GLU A 143 -25.02 -7.89 -2.11
CA GLU A 143 -24.48 -9.18 -1.66
C GLU A 143 -23.23 -8.99 -0.78
N GLU A 144 -23.19 -9.69 0.35
CA GLU A 144 -22.00 -9.66 1.22
C GLU A 144 -20.80 -10.32 0.54
N ILE A 145 -19.62 -9.72 0.72
CA ILE A 145 -18.37 -10.30 0.26
C ILE A 145 -17.97 -11.45 1.20
N PRO A 146 -17.89 -12.69 0.70
CA PRO A 146 -17.51 -13.82 1.52
C PRO A 146 -16.11 -13.66 2.13
N VAL A 147 -16.02 -13.73 3.44
CA VAL A 147 -14.72 -13.72 4.14
C VAL A 147 -14.20 -15.15 4.17
N THR A 148 -13.09 -15.40 3.53
CA THR A 148 -12.45 -16.70 3.42
C THR A 148 -11.22 -16.82 4.33
N GLY A 149 -10.76 -18.05 4.59
CA GLY A 149 -9.50 -18.29 5.31
C GLY A 149 -9.55 -17.99 6.80
N GLY A 150 -10.74 -18.07 7.44
CA GLY A 150 -10.89 -17.84 8.89
C GLY A 150 -10.62 -16.39 9.34
N ARG A 151 -10.61 -15.44 8.40
CA ARG A 151 -10.44 -14.02 8.69
C ARG A 151 -11.67 -13.47 9.42
N PRO A 152 -11.52 -12.50 10.32
CA PRO A 152 -12.67 -11.86 10.94
C PRO A 152 -13.39 -10.94 9.92
N PRO A 153 -14.73 -10.81 10.01
CA PRO A 153 -15.54 -10.01 9.07
C PRO A 153 -15.07 -8.54 8.91
N GLU A 154 -14.47 -7.97 9.94
CA GLU A 154 -13.97 -6.59 9.96
C GLU A 154 -12.85 -6.35 8.93
N VAL A 155 -12.21 -7.39 8.43
CA VAL A 155 -11.16 -7.27 7.39
C VAL A 155 -11.69 -6.51 6.17
N TYR A 156 -12.95 -6.73 5.81
CA TYR A 156 -13.59 -6.09 4.66
C TYR A 156 -14.55 -4.93 5.04
N LYS A 157 -14.46 -4.36 6.24
CA LYS A 157 -15.33 -3.25 6.67
C LYS A 157 -14.55 -1.99 7.09
N ARG A 158 -13.23 -2.00 6.94
CA ARG A 158 -12.39 -0.91 7.48
C ARG A 158 -12.62 0.43 6.80
N GLY A 159 -12.95 0.44 5.51
CA GLY A 159 -13.32 1.69 4.82
C GLY A 159 -14.63 2.26 5.36
N ALA A 160 -15.62 1.39 5.58
CA ALA A 160 -16.87 1.79 6.24
C ALA A 160 -16.61 2.34 7.64
N MET A 161 -15.80 1.66 8.45
CA MET A 161 -15.43 2.10 9.80
C MET A 161 -14.68 3.45 9.80
N LEU A 162 -13.83 3.72 8.80
CA LEU A 162 -13.19 5.03 8.66
C LEU A 162 -14.20 6.11 8.29
N ALA A 163 -15.16 5.82 7.41
CA ALA A 163 -16.23 6.75 7.10
C ALA A 163 -17.09 7.05 8.33
N GLU A 164 -17.45 6.03 9.11
CA GLU A 164 -18.13 6.19 10.39
C GLU A 164 -17.31 6.96 11.44
N ALA A 165 -15.97 6.96 11.33
CA ALA A 165 -15.08 7.76 12.16
C ALA A 165 -14.95 9.23 11.71
N GLY A 166 -15.63 9.63 10.63
CA GLY A 166 -15.73 11.01 10.13
C GLY A 166 -14.78 11.37 9.00
N PHE A 167 -14.14 10.39 8.34
CA PHE A 167 -13.32 10.61 7.16
C PHE A 167 -14.12 10.38 5.87
N ALA A 168 -13.89 11.17 4.85
CA ALA A 168 -14.17 10.72 3.50
C ALA A 168 -13.15 9.64 3.09
N VAL A 169 -13.61 8.55 2.49
CA VAL A 169 -12.72 7.44 2.11
C VAL A 169 -12.72 7.27 0.60
N LEU A 170 -11.53 7.28 0.00
CA LEU A 170 -11.31 7.03 -1.41
C LEU A 170 -10.58 5.71 -1.61
N THR A 171 -11.04 4.90 -2.55
CA THR A 171 -10.37 3.67 -2.99
C THR A 171 -10.56 3.44 -4.47
N CYS A 172 -9.68 2.65 -5.08
CA CYS A 172 -9.83 2.23 -6.47
C CYS A 172 -9.48 0.75 -6.65
N GLN A 173 -9.89 0.20 -7.77
CA GLN A 173 -9.44 -1.12 -8.21
C GLN A 173 -7.93 -1.14 -8.39
N SER A 174 -7.28 -2.24 -8.04
CA SER A 174 -5.90 -2.48 -8.44
C SER A 174 -5.78 -2.70 -9.95
N TYR A 175 -4.67 -2.29 -10.53
CA TYR A 175 -4.45 -2.28 -11.99
C TYR A 175 -4.63 -3.64 -12.68
N TYR A 176 -4.52 -4.73 -11.96
CA TYR A 176 -4.72 -6.07 -12.54
C TYR A 176 -6.13 -6.27 -13.13
N ARG A 177 -7.12 -5.49 -12.68
CA ARG A 177 -8.46 -5.51 -13.28
C ARG A 177 -8.56 -4.62 -14.52
N THR A 178 -7.74 -3.60 -14.64
CA THR A 178 -7.78 -2.68 -15.77
C THR A 178 -6.93 -3.15 -16.97
N TYR A 179 -5.90 -3.96 -16.71
CA TYR A 179 -5.03 -4.50 -17.77
C TYR A 179 -5.47 -5.86 -18.31
N ILE A 180 -6.31 -6.59 -17.60
CA ILE A 180 -6.95 -7.83 -18.05
C ILE A 180 -8.46 -7.69 -17.90
N GLN A 181 -9.13 -7.47 -19.01
CA GLN A 181 -10.60 -7.32 -19.09
C GLN A 181 -11.23 -8.59 -19.67
N ASN A 182 -11.03 -9.72 -19.04
CA ASN A 182 -11.62 -10.99 -19.42
C ASN A 182 -12.24 -11.68 -18.20
N ASP A 183 -12.95 -12.79 -18.44
CA ASP A 183 -13.60 -13.59 -17.41
C ASP A 183 -12.62 -14.43 -16.59
N MET A 184 -11.31 -14.14 -16.64
CA MET A 184 -10.33 -14.83 -15.81
C MET A 184 -10.66 -14.63 -14.34
N PRO A 185 -10.81 -15.72 -13.57
CA PRO A 185 -11.11 -15.65 -12.14
C PRO A 185 -10.09 -14.78 -11.39
N GLU A 186 -10.51 -14.16 -10.32
CA GLU A 186 -9.63 -13.42 -9.43
C GLU A 186 -8.64 -14.36 -8.76
N SER A 187 -7.39 -14.24 -9.17
CA SER A 187 -6.31 -15.13 -8.76
C SER A 187 -4.96 -14.45 -8.97
N PHE A 188 -3.92 -15.05 -8.43
CA PHE A 188 -2.55 -14.61 -8.72
C PHE A 188 -2.16 -14.78 -10.20
N ASP A 189 -2.78 -15.73 -10.93
CA ASP A 189 -2.62 -15.85 -12.38
C ASP A 189 -3.09 -14.60 -13.11
N ARG A 190 -4.26 -14.10 -12.75
CA ARG A 190 -4.78 -12.84 -13.28
C ARG A 190 -3.81 -11.68 -13.03
N TRP A 191 -3.26 -11.59 -11.83
CA TRP A 191 -2.32 -10.54 -11.48
C TRP A 191 -1.02 -10.64 -12.26
N ALA A 192 -0.49 -11.85 -12.39
CA ALA A 192 0.70 -12.08 -13.20
C ALA A 192 0.46 -11.75 -14.68
N CYS A 193 -0.68 -12.11 -15.25
CA CYS A 193 -1.05 -11.75 -16.61
C CYS A 193 -1.18 -10.24 -16.79
N ALA A 194 -1.82 -9.56 -15.86
CA ALA A 194 -1.95 -8.10 -15.89
C ALA A 194 -0.60 -7.39 -15.79
N ALA A 195 0.29 -7.88 -14.92
CA ALA A 195 1.63 -7.33 -14.78
C ALA A 195 2.47 -7.53 -16.04
N ARG A 196 2.40 -8.71 -16.68
CA ARG A 196 3.06 -8.94 -17.97
C ARG A 196 2.54 -8.01 -19.06
N ALA A 197 1.22 -7.78 -19.12
CA ALA A 197 0.64 -6.83 -20.05
C ALA A 197 1.11 -5.40 -19.79
N LEU A 198 1.10 -4.97 -18.53
CA LEU A 198 1.60 -3.66 -18.10
C LEU A 198 3.06 -3.45 -18.52
N LEU A 199 3.94 -4.40 -18.19
CA LEU A 199 5.39 -4.29 -18.43
C LEU A 199 5.78 -4.47 -19.90
N ARG A 200 5.00 -5.24 -20.67
CA ARG A 200 5.17 -5.30 -22.12
C ARG A 200 4.89 -3.95 -22.78
N ASP A 201 3.82 -3.30 -22.38
CA ASP A 201 3.39 -2.01 -22.92
C ASP A 201 4.24 -0.85 -22.36
N ASN A 202 4.84 -1.03 -21.18
CA ASN A 202 5.63 -0.03 -20.45
C ASN A 202 6.86 -0.67 -19.79
N PRO A 203 7.89 -1.06 -20.55
CA PRO A 203 9.00 -1.87 -20.04
C PRO A 203 9.87 -1.19 -18.96
N GLY A 204 9.83 0.14 -18.87
CA GLY A 204 10.54 0.90 -17.82
C GLY A 204 9.82 0.91 -16.45
N TRP A 205 8.56 0.49 -16.40
CA TRP A 205 7.75 0.60 -15.18
C TRP A 205 7.99 -0.56 -14.21
N SER A 206 7.34 -0.45 -13.05
CA SER A 206 7.15 -1.54 -12.09
C SER A 206 5.67 -1.64 -11.71
N GLY A 207 5.26 -2.81 -11.21
CA GLY A 207 3.91 -2.96 -10.68
C GLY A 207 3.64 -2.00 -9.51
N VAL A 208 4.63 -1.82 -8.63
CA VAL A 208 4.57 -0.84 -7.52
C VAL A 208 4.40 0.58 -8.05
N GLY A 209 5.16 0.97 -9.09
CA GLY A 209 5.03 2.29 -9.71
C GLY A 209 3.62 2.54 -10.25
N LYS A 210 3.00 1.52 -10.88
CA LYS A 210 1.61 1.62 -11.37
C LYS A 210 0.61 1.72 -10.22
N LEU A 211 0.77 0.93 -9.15
CA LEU A 211 -0.10 1.01 -7.97
C LEU A 211 -0.05 2.40 -7.32
N VAL A 212 1.13 3.00 -7.22
CA VAL A 212 1.29 4.37 -6.74
C VAL A 212 0.60 5.37 -7.66
N ALA A 213 0.79 5.25 -8.98
CA ALA A 213 0.19 6.15 -9.96
C ALA A 213 -1.34 6.11 -9.91
N ASP A 214 -1.96 4.94 -9.75
CA ASP A 214 -3.41 4.81 -9.62
C ASP A 214 -3.94 5.48 -8.35
N ASN A 215 -3.20 5.38 -7.23
CA ASN A 215 -3.58 6.03 -5.98
C ASN A 215 -3.33 7.55 -5.99
N ARG A 216 -2.39 8.05 -6.80
CA ARG A 216 -2.25 9.50 -7.06
C ARG A 216 -3.47 10.12 -7.71
N LEU A 217 -4.16 9.36 -8.60
CA LEU A 217 -5.42 9.81 -9.19
C LEU A 217 -6.53 10.02 -8.15
N LEU A 218 -6.47 9.32 -7.02
CA LEU A 218 -7.41 9.56 -5.92
C LEU A 218 -7.10 10.87 -5.18
N ALA A 219 -5.83 11.25 -5.07
CA ALA A 219 -5.46 12.57 -4.57
C ALA A 219 -5.86 13.69 -5.55
N ASP A 220 -5.73 13.46 -6.87
CA ASP A 220 -6.25 14.37 -7.90
C ASP A 220 -7.78 14.52 -7.78
N PHE A 221 -8.49 13.42 -7.53
CA PHE A 221 -9.94 13.44 -7.29
C PHE A 221 -10.27 14.30 -6.07
N ALA A 222 -9.54 14.14 -4.97
CA ALA A 222 -9.77 14.91 -3.75
C ALA A 222 -9.56 16.42 -3.94
N GLU A 223 -8.70 16.83 -4.87
CA GLU A 223 -8.50 18.26 -5.21
C GLU A 223 -9.68 18.86 -5.99
N THR A 224 -10.42 18.05 -6.71
CA THR A 224 -11.51 18.54 -7.60
C THR A 224 -12.89 18.47 -6.97
N ASP A 225 -13.09 17.67 -5.93
CA ASP A 225 -14.38 17.55 -5.25
C ASP A 225 -14.46 18.51 -4.04
N PRO A 226 -15.32 19.53 -4.06
CA PRO A 226 -15.41 20.53 -2.99
C PRO A 226 -15.89 19.97 -1.64
N ARG A 227 -16.39 18.73 -1.61
CA ARG A 227 -16.77 18.05 -0.36
C ARG A 227 -15.56 17.49 0.40
N LEU A 228 -14.38 17.40 -0.26
CA LEU A 228 -13.15 16.81 0.24
C LEU A 228 -12.14 17.88 0.59
N ASP A 229 -11.43 17.69 1.69
CA ASP A 229 -10.36 18.59 2.09
C ASP A 229 -9.02 18.18 1.47
N ARG A 230 -8.65 18.84 0.39
CA ARG A 230 -7.42 18.60 -0.35
C ARG A 230 -6.12 18.81 0.45
N ASP A 231 -6.20 19.58 1.54
CA ASP A 231 -5.06 19.85 2.41
C ASP A 231 -4.93 18.84 3.55
N ARG A 232 -5.94 17.97 3.74
CA ARG A 232 -6.02 16.95 4.76
C ARG A 232 -6.24 15.55 4.17
N ILE A 233 -5.24 15.06 3.43
CA ILE A 233 -5.24 13.74 2.79
C ILE A 233 -4.25 12.82 3.51
N ALA A 234 -4.71 11.64 3.92
CA ALA A 234 -3.90 10.56 4.47
C ALA A 234 -4.11 9.27 3.66
N ILE A 235 -3.29 8.26 3.93
CA ILE A 235 -3.44 6.94 3.31
C ILE A 235 -3.31 5.85 4.38
N MET A 236 -4.15 4.82 4.29
CA MET A 236 -4.10 3.65 5.18
C MET A 236 -4.34 2.36 4.39
N GLY A 237 -3.52 1.33 4.63
CA GLY A 237 -3.73 0.04 4.02
C GLY A 237 -3.17 -1.13 4.80
N HIS A 238 -3.62 -2.33 4.45
CA HIS A 238 -3.20 -3.59 5.04
C HIS A 238 -2.73 -4.55 3.96
N SER A 239 -1.67 -5.32 4.23
CA SER A 239 -1.13 -6.31 3.30
C SER A 239 -0.75 -5.65 1.95
N LEU A 240 -1.37 -6.03 0.83
CA LEU A 240 -1.25 -5.32 -0.45
C LEU A 240 -1.49 -3.80 -0.26
N GLY A 241 -2.59 -3.46 0.41
CA GLY A 241 -2.90 -2.05 0.70
C GLY A 241 -1.84 -1.37 1.56
N GLY A 242 -1.19 -2.10 2.47
CA GLY A 242 -0.07 -1.63 3.27
C GLY A 242 1.16 -1.29 2.42
N LYS A 243 1.49 -2.15 1.44
CA LYS A 243 2.53 -1.88 0.44
C LYS A 243 2.25 -0.57 -0.31
N ILE A 244 1.02 -0.44 -0.82
CA ILE A 244 0.60 0.75 -1.58
C ILE A 244 0.61 1.99 -0.67
N ALA A 245 0.10 1.88 0.56
CA ALA A 245 0.06 2.99 1.50
C ALA A 245 1.47 3.49 1.85
N PHE A 246 2.44 2.59 2.06
CA PHE A 246 3.82 2.96 2.29
C PHE A 246 4.42 3.73 1.10
N TYR A 247 4.36 3.15 -0.10
CA TYR A 247 4.97 3.78 -1.27
C TYR A 247 4.26 5.07 -1.69
N THR A 248 2.94 5.10 -1.69
CA THR A 248 2.19 6.33 -2.02
C THR A 248 2.43 7.41 -0.97
N GLY A 249 2.47 7.05 0.32
CA GLY A 249 2.79 7.98 1.39
C GLY A 249 4.20 8.59 1.28
N CYS A 250 5.18 7.84 0.75
CA CYS A 250 6.50 8.37 0.47
C CYS A 250 6.53 9.27 -0.78
N LEU A 251 5.78 8.93 -1.83
CA LEU A 251 5.97 9.47 -3.16
C LEU A 251 4.94 10.52 -3.58
N GLU A 252 3.82 10.64 -2.85
CA GLU A 252 2.77 11.62 -3.11
C GLU A 252 2.81 12.73 -2.05
N PRO A 253 3.28 13.93 -2.39
CA PRO A 253 3.53 15.00 -1.40
C PRO A 253 2.26 15.55 -0.74
N ARG A 254 1.08 15.32 -1.30
CA ARG A 254 -0.20 15.73 -0.70
C ARG A 254 -0.59 14.86 0.50
N ILE A 255 -0.02 13.65 0.63
CA ILE A 255 -0.27 12.77 1.77
C ILE A 255 0.42 13.33 3.03
N LYS A 256 -0.36 13.61 4.07
CA LYS A 256 0.14 14.18 5.33
C LYS A 256 0.62 13.13 6.32
N CYS A 257 0.02 11.94 6.33
CA CYS A 257 0.44 10.82 7.14
C CYS A 257 -0.03 9.49 6.54
N SER A 258 0.63 8.40 6.92
CA SER A 258 0.39 7.07 6.36
C SER A 258 0.25 6.02 7.46
N VAL A 259 -0.62 5.04 7.26
CA VAL A 259 -0.70 3.83 8.07
C VAL A 259 -0.49 2.62 7.17
N ALA A 260 0.58 1.87 7.42
CA ALA A 260 0.91 0.68 6.65
C ALA A 260 0.92 -0.55 7.57
N SER A 261 0.02 -1.50 7.31
CA SER A 261 -0.15 -2.65 8.18
C SER A 261 0.35 -3.92 7.52
N ASP A 262 1.28 -4.60 8.19
CA ASP A 262 1.74 -5.96 7.96
C ASP A 262 2.03 -6.25 6.47
N TRP A 263 2.90 -5.45 5.89
CA TRP A 263 3.15 -5.35 4.46
C TRP A 263 4.52 -5.91 4.00
N GLY A 264 5.38 -6.24 4.97
CA GLY A 264 6.72 -6.77 4.74
C GLY A 264 7.76 -5.68 4.48
N LEU A 265 8.36 -5.16 5.55
CA LEU A 265 9.41 -4.16 5.52
C LEU A 265 10.70 -4.65 4.84
N GLY A 266 11.06 -5.91 5.02
CA GLY A 266 12.21 -6.53 4.38
C GLY A 266 11.82 -7.25 3.08
N TRP A 267 12.77 -7.33 2.14
CA TRP A 267 12.54 -7.96 0.84
C TRP A 267 12.13 -9.44 0.95
N HIS A 268 12.61 -10.14 1.98
CA HIS A 268 12.35 -11.58 2.18
C HIS A 268 11.16 -11.90 3.10
N GLN A 269 10.45 -10.89 3.59
CA GLN A 269 9.32 -11.10 4.50
C GLN A 269 8.03 -11.48 3.81
N THR A 270 7.89 -11.12 2.53
CA THR A 270 6.69 -11.35 1.73
C THR A 270 7.06 -11.47 0.25
N ASN A 271 6.06 -11.47 -0.60
CA ASN A 271 6.14 -11.74 -2.02
C ASN A 271 6.58 -10.55 -2.90
N TRP A 272 7.61 -9.82 -2.50
CA TRP A 272 8.10 -8.67 -3.26
C TRP A 272 8.64 -9.02 -4.66
N GLU A 273 9.14 -10.24 -4.86
CA GLU A 273 9.60 -10.73 -6.15
C GLU A 273 8.49 -11.11 -7.12
N ASP A 274 7.22 -11.08 -6.69
CA ASP A 274 6.12 -11.28 -7.61
C ASP A 274 6.11 -10.17 -8.68
N ILE A 275 5.89 -10.56 -9.94
CA ILE A 275 5.97 -9.66 -11.10
C ILE A 275 5.00 -8.46 -11.00
N TRP A 276 3.91 -8.60 -10.26
CA TRP A 276 2.95 -7.52 -10.03
C TRP A 276 3.39 -6.48 -8.99
N TYR A 277 4.54 -6.70 -8.34
CA TYR A 277 5.24 -5.70 -7.52
C TYR A 277 6.54 -5.29 -8.20
N TRP A 278 7.65 -5.93 -7.85
CA TRP A 278 8.99 -5.59 -8.33
C TRP A 278 9.56 -6.59 -9.31
N GLY A 279 9.14 -7.88 -9.25
CA GLY A 279 9.76 -8.95 -10.01
C GLY A 279 11.27 -9.04 -9.74
N ASP A 280 12.05 -9.29 -10.77
CA ASP A 280 13.52 -9.41 -10.67
C ASP A 280 14.23 -8.11 -10.24
N LYS A 281 13.56 -6.96 -10.21
CA LYS A 281 14.14 -5.71 -9.69
C LYS A 281 14.54 -5.81 -8.21
N VAL A 282 13.91 -6.70 -7.41
CA VAL A 282 14.29 -6.94 -6.01
C VAL A 282 15.77 -7.32 -5.93
N LYS A 283 16.24 -8.26 -6.75
CA LYS A 283 17.63 -8.72 -6.77
C LYS A 283 18.61 -7.60 -7.13
N GLU A 284 18.19 -6.67 -7.98
CA GLU A 284 18.99 -5.50 -8.31
C GLU A 284 19.04 -4.50 -7.14
N MET A 285 17.91 -4.26 -6.48
CA MET A 285 17.84 -3.40 -5.30
C MET A 285 18.70 -3.94 -4.16
N GLU A 286 18.68 -5.24 -3.91
CA GLU A 286 19.56 -5.88 -2.91
C GLU A 286 21.03 -5.71 -3.25
N ARG A 287 21.44 -5.95 -4.50
CA ARG A 287 22.84 -5.72 -4.94
C ARG A 287 23.28 -4.27 -4.77
N LYS A 288 22.37 -3.31 -4.82
CA LYS A 288 22.60 -1.89 -4.60
C LYS A 288 22.46 -1.48 -3.12
N ASN A 289 22.21 -2.43 -2.21
CA ASN A 289 21.87 -2.16 -0.82
C ASN A 289 20.71 -1.17 -0.65
N MET A 290 19.73 -1.26 -1.52
CA MET A 290 18.50 -0.47 -1.41
C MET A 290 17.52 -1.19 -0.49
N GLU A 291 16.93 -0.43 0.42
CA GLU A 291 15.87 -0.94 1.29
C GLU A 291 14.90 0.17 1.72
N HIS A 292 13.75 -0.23 2.28
CA HIS A 292 12.63 0.69 2.50
C HIS A 292 12.92 1.82 3.50
N SER A 293 13.87 1.63 4.46
CA SER A 293 14.23 2.71 5.39
C SER A 293 14.85 3.91 4.66
N GLN A 294 15.57 3.67 3.56
CA GLN A 294 16.13 4.74 2.73
C GLN A 294 15.02 5.54 2.04
N LEU A 295 14.01 4.86 1.46
CA LEU A 295 12.89 5.52 0.83
C LEU A 295 12.11 6.37 1.85
N LEU A 296 11.84 5.79 3.03
CA LEU A 296 11.19 6.48 4.13
C LEU A 296 12.01 7.68 4.61
N ALA A 297 13.33 7.53 4.71
CA ALA A 297 14.23 8.60 5.12
C ALA A 297 14.22 9.79 4.15
N VAL A 298 14.17 9.57 2.85
CA VAL A 298 14.28 10.64 1.85
C VAL A 298 12.95 11.25 1.43
N TYR A 299 11.85 10.52 1.55
CA TYR A 299 10.53 10.95 1.08
C TYR A 299 9.43 10.86 2.13
N GLY A 300 9.62 10.04 3.19
CA GLY A 300 8.52 9.64 4.08
C GLY A 300 7.80 10.79 4.76
N THR A 301 6.49 10.63 4.82
CA THR A 301 5.59 11.38 5.72
C THR A 301 5.54 10.69 7.08
N PRO A 302 4.91 11.28 8.13
CA PRO A 302 4.61 10.55 9.35
C PRO A 302 3.97 9.20 9.06
N LEU A 303 4.53 8.13 9.66
CA LEU A 303 4.12 6.76 9.37
C LEU A 303 3.82 6.01 10.67
N LEU A 304 2.69 5.31 10.71
CA LEU A 304 2.40 4.25 11.68
C LEU A 304 2.49 2.89 10.97
N VAL A 305 3.41 2.05 11.42
CA VAL A 305 3.48 0.64 11.03
C VAL A 305 2.69 -0.18 12.05
N ILE A 306 1.76 -1.00 11.55
CA ILE A 306 1.04 -1.98 12.37
C ILE A 306 1.60 -3.36 12.01
N ALA A 307 2.27 -4.01 12.97
CA ALA A 307 3.02 -5.23 12.75
C ALA A 307 2.37 -6.43 13.46
N GLY A 308 2.28 -7.57 12.77
CA GLY A 308 1.62 -8.72 13.35
C GLY A 308 2.08 -10.11 12.87
N HIS A 309 2.53 -10.23 11.61
CA HIS A 309 2.96 -11.49 11.01
C HIS A 309 4.19 -11.33 10.12
N TYR A 310 4.09 -10.53 9.06
CA TYR A 310 5.23 -10.24 8.18
C TYR A 310 6.18 -9.24 8.82
N ASP A 311 5.63 -8.25 9.46
CA ASP A 311 6.35 -7.25 10.23
C ASP A 311 6.27 -7.59 11.72
N ASP A 312 7.34 -7.32 12.46
CA ASP A 312 7.45 -7.61 13.89
C ASP A 312 8.10 -6.43 14.68
N GLU A 313 8.50 -6.69 15.93
CA GLU A 313 9.18 -5.69 16.76
C GLU A 313 10.49 -5.17 16.15
N GLY A 314 11.14 -5.94 15.27
CA GLY A 314 12.33 -5.51 14.55
C GLY A 314 12.08 -4.32 13.62
N ALA A 315 10.82 -4.04 13.26
CA ALA A 315 10.44 -2.85 12.52
C ALA A 315 10.88 -1.55 13.21
N SER A 316 11.04 -1.55 14.54
CA SER A 316 11.51 -0.39 15.30
C SER A 316 12.86 0.14 14.79
N ALA A 317 13.83 -0.75 14.56
CA ALA A 317 15.15 -0.32 14.06
C ALA A 317 15.08 0.27 12.64
N PHE A 318 14.19 -0.26 11.79
CA PHE A 318 13.92 0.29 10.48
C PHE A 318 13.40 1.73 10.56
N LEU A 319 12.42 1.97 11.44
CA LEU A 319 11.84 3.29 11.65
C LEU A 319 12.83 4.25 12.33
N ASP A 320 13.59 3.77 13.32
CA ASP A 320 14.61 4.55 14.01
C ASP A 320 15.73 4.98 13.06
N ARG A 321 16.15 4.12 12.15
CA ARG A 321 17.13 4.46 11.12
C ARG A 321 16.63 5.57 10.21
N ALA A 322 15.41 5.45 9.69
CA ALA A 322 14.81 6.48 8.85
C ALA A 322 14.68 7.82 9.59
N ALA A 323 14.24 7.78 10.84
CA ALA A 323 14.13 8.96 11.70
C ALA A 323 15.47 9.63 11.97
N ALA A 324 16.53 8.83 12.22
CA ALA A 324 17.88 9.33 12.45
C ALA A 324 18.44 10.04 11.21
N VAL A 325 18.25 9.47 10.01
CA VAL A 325 18.69 10.09 8.75
C VAL A 325 18.01 11.44 8.52
N ARG A 326 16.71 11.55 8.89
CA ARG A 326 15.95 12.80 8.76
C ARG A 326 16.19 13.80 9.87
N GLY A 327 16.72 13.38 11.00
CA GLY A 327 16.76 14.21 12.21
C GLY A 327 15.36 14.41 12.86
N GLU A 328 14.38 13.56 12.56
CA GLU A 328 12.98 13.73 12.94
C GLU A 328 12.50 12.59 13.85
N LYS A 329 12.83 12.67 15.14
CA LYS A 329 12.41 11.68 16.14
C LYS A 329 10.88 11.69 16.33
N GLY A 330 10.28 10.49 16.48
CA GLY A 330 8.86 10.32 16.78
C GLY A 330 7.90 10.46 15.60
N LYS A 331 8.41 10.75 14.42
CA LYS A 331 7.61 10.85 13.20
C LYS A 331 7.13 9.48 12.69
N PHE A 332 7.90 8.44 13.00
CA PHE A 332 7.60 7.07 12.62
C PHE A 332 7.29 6.27 13.88
N GLN A 333 6.18 5.52 13.86
CA GLN A 333 5.65 4.80 15.02
C GLN A 333 5.41 3.34 14.68
N LEU A 334 5.55 2.47 15.67
CA LEU A 334 5.27 1.04 15.58
C LEU A 334 4.14 0.66 16.55
N ASP A 335 3.15 -0.05 16.05
CA ASP A 335 2.11 -0.76 16.81
C ASP A 335 2.28 -2.26 16.54
N HIS A 336 3.06 -2.94 17.40
CA HIS A 336 3.30 -4.37 17.29
C HIS A 336 2.29 -5.14 18.14
N HIS A 337 1.37 -5.87 17.49
CA HIS A 337 0.33 -6.64 18.19
C HIS A 337 0.57 -8.15 18.23
N GLY A 338 1.40 -8.72 17.35
CA GLY A 338 1.76 -10.14 17.36
C GLY A 338 0.60 -11.13 17.17
N GLN A 339 -0.53 -10.69 16.62
CA GLN A 339 -1.75 -11.51 16.49
C GLN A 339 -1.98 -12.04 15.06
N GLY A 340 -0.90 -12.19 14.27
CA GLY A 340 -0.98 -12.68 12.89
C GLY A 340 -1.35 -11.58 11.89
N HIS A 341 -1.61 -12.00 10.64
CA HIS A 341 -1.83 -11.12 9.49
C HIS A 341 -3.21 -10.44 9.51
N ARG A 342 -3.37 -9.44 10.38
CA ARG A 342 -4.62 -8.68 10.56
C ARG A 342 -4.37 -7.32 11.23
N ILE A 343 -5.39 -6.48 11.28
CA ILE A 343 -5.42 -5.30 12.13
C ILE A 343 -6.43 -5.56 13.26
N PRO A 344 -6.00 -5.79 14.49
CA PRO A 344 -6.91 -5.95 15.63
C PRO A 344 -7.69 -4.65 15.92
N PRO A 345 -8.84 -4.72 16.61
CA PRO A 345 -9.64 -3.53 16.94
C PRO A 345 -8.86 -2.45 17.68
N ALA A 346 -7.97 -2.82 18.59
CA ALA A 346 -7.12 -1.86 19.33
C ALA A 346 -6.14 -1.12 18.40
N SER A 347 -5.48 -1.87 17.48
CA SER A 347 -4.57 -1.28 16.50
C SER A 347 -5.32 -0.42 15.47
N PHE A 348 -6.54 -0.82 15.09
CA PHE A 348 -7.39 0.03 14.25
C PHE A 348 -7.77 1.33 14.94
N ALA A 349 -8.17 1.28 16.22
CA ALA A 349 -8.44 2.48 17.00
C ALA A 349 -7.19 3.38 17.13
N ASN A 350 -6.00 2.79 17.25
CA ASN A 350 -4.73 3.52 17.24
C ASN A 350 -4.49 4.19 15.88
N ALA A 351 -4.74 3.48 14.77
CA ALA A 351 -4.64 4.04 13.43
C ALA A 351 -5.58 5.24 13.24
N VAL A 352 -6.83 5.15 13.69
CA VAL A 352 -7.79 6.27 13.63
C VAL A 352 -7.29 7.48 14.41
N ARG A 353 -6.73 7.29 15.63
CA ARG A 353 -6.13 8.39 16.41
C ARG A 353 -4.94 9.02 15.69
N PHE A 354 -4.05 8.18 15.13
CA PHE A 354 -2.90 8.64 14.37
C PHE A 354 -3.31 9.47 13.15
N LEU A 355 -4.28 8.99 12.37
CA LEU A 355 -4.83 9.69 11.20
C LEU A 355 -5.46 11.03 11.61
N LYS A 356 -6.29 11.06 12.66
CA LYS A 356 -6.88 12.30 13.18
C LYS A 356 -5.82 13.32 13.60
N SER A 357 -4.81 12.89 14.34
CA SER A 357 -3.69 13.74 14.74
C SER A 357 -2.89 14.25 13.54
N GLY A 358 -2.56 13.37 12.59
CA GLY A 358 -1.78 13.72 11.40
C GLY A 358 -2.50 14.66 10.44
N LEU A 359 -3.82 14.66 10.45
CA LEU A 359 -4.67 15.54 9.64
C LEU A 359 -5.17 16.78 10.40
N GLY A 360 -4.78 16.96 11.67
CA GLY A 360 -5.26 18.09 12.49
C GLY A 360 -6.77 18.08 12.70
N VAL A 361 -7.37 16.89 12.75
CA VAL A 361 -8.79 16.71 13.08
C VAL A 361 -8.93 16.64 14.59
N GLU A 362 -9.68 17.54 15.18
CA GLU A 362 -9.93 17.54 16.63
C GLU A 362 -10.60 16.23 17.10
N LYS A 363 -10.33 15.87 18.36
CA LYS A 363 -10.80 14.64 19.00
C LYS A 363 -12.32 14.60 19.17
#